data_8c154dda686ba69801ed9c8a0319bbd1
#
_entry.id   8c154dda686ba69801ed9c8a0319bbd1
#
_cell.length_a   1.000
_cell.length_b   1.000
_cell.length_c   1.000
_cell.angle_alpha   90.00
_cell.angle_beta   90.00
_cell.angle_gamma   90.00
#
_symmetry.space_group_name_H-M   'P 1'
#
loop_
_entity.id
_entity.type
_entity.pdbx_description
1 polymer ?
#
loop_
_entity_poly.entity_id
_entity_poly.type
_entity_poly.pdbx_seq_one_letter_code
_entity_poly.pdbx_strand_id
1 'polypeptide(L)'
;MRKQTLNFSLDTLSFLAMLMLLGTGLLMKFTLPPGSGGKTLWGLGRHGWGDLHFWIAITLAALITLHVALHWAWVYASSRRLAGGAPPRMRRPGRERAFGYALLGAVVLAVVGFLAAARGSVVGGGADDHAPAPAAAIAPRAPEAGSGH
;
A
#
# COMPACT_ATOMS: atom_id res chain seq x y z
N MET A 1 16.49 31.37 3.70
CA MET A 1 17.15 30.22 3.06
C MET A 1 16.63 28.85 3.58
N ARG A 2 16.58 28.57 4.88
CA ARG A 2 16.17 27.23 5.39
C ARG A 2 14.79 26.70 4.92
N LYS A 3 13.78 27.54 4.76
CA LYS A 3 12.42 27.08 4.37
C LYS A 3 12.35 26.63 2.91
N GLN A 4 13.06 27.29 2.02
CA GLN A 4 13.10 26.96 0.60
C GLN A 4 13.85 25.64 0.36
N THR A 5 14.95 25.42 1.10
CA THR A 5 15.72 24.17 1.04
C THR A 5 14.89 22.98 1.57
N LEU A 6 14.16 23.18 2.67
CA LEU A 6 13.28 22.11 3.21
C LEU A 6 12.18 21.72 2.23
N ASN A 7 11.52 22.69 1.60
CA ASN A 7 10.48 22.40 0.61
C ASN A 7 11.05 21.65 -0.59
N PHE A 8 12.18 22.11 -1.13
CA PHE A 8 12.86 21.43 -2.24
C PHE A 8 13.27 19.99 -1.87
N SER A 9 13.79 19.79 -0.66
CA SER A 9 14.16 18.44 -0.19
C SER A 9 12.94 17.52 -0.05
N LEU A 10 11.83 18.01 0.48
CA LEU A 10 10.57 17.25 0.61
C LEU A 10 10.01 16.89 -0.77
N ASP A 11 10.01 17.83 -1.71
CA ASP A 11 9.53 17.60 -3.07
C ASP A 11 10.38 16.56 -3.79
N THR A 12 11.71 16.70 -3.70
CA THR A 12 12.66 15.75 -4.31
C THR A 12 12.50 14.35 -3.72
N LEU A 13 12.41 14.24 -2.39
CA LEU A 13 12.26 12.96 -1.70
C LEU A 13 10.91 12.29 -2.04
N SER A 14 9.84 13.08 -2.11
CA SER A 14 8.51 12.58 -2.51
C SER A 14 8.53 12.10 -3.95
N PHE A 15 9.18 12.82 -4.86
CA PHE A 15 9.33 12.42 -6.26
C PHE A 15 10.12 11.12 -6.41
N LEU A 16 11.24 10.98 -5.69
CA LEU A 16 12.03 9.75 -5.69
C LEU A 16 11.23 8.56 -5.12
N ALA A 17 10.51 8.76 -4.02
CA ALA A 17 9.65 7.72 -3.45
C ALA A 17 8.53 7.31 -4.42
N MET A 18 7.95 8.26 -5.15
CA MET A 18 6.95 7.98 -6.18
C MET A 18 7.53 7.16 -7.34
N LEU A 19 8.75 7.48 -7.81
CA LEU A 19 9.42 6.70 -8.86
C LEU A 19 9.73 5.27 -8.38
N MET A 20 10.18 5.11 -7.14
CA MET A 20 10.43 3.80 -6.54
C MET A 20 9.14 3.00 -6.40
N LEU A 21 8.04 3.65 -6.01
CA LEU A 21 6.73 3.01 -5.91
C LEU A 21 6.25 2.53 -7.29
N LEU A 22 6.37 3.38 -8.31
CA LEU A 22 6.03 3.01 -9.69
C LEU A 22 6.89 1.83 -10.17
N GLY A 23 8.22 1.91 -9.98
CA GLY A 23 9.16 0.86 -10.38
C GLY A 23 8.86 -0.49 -9.72
N THR A 24 8.67 -0.51 -8.39
CA THR A 24 8.35 -1.75 -7.66
C THR A 24 6.98 -2.29 -8.04
N GLY A 25 5.99 -1.44 -8.31
CA GLY A 25 4.67 -1.86 -8.78
C GLY A 25 4.72 -2.50 -10.17
N LEU A 26 5.44 -1.91 -11.12
CA LEU A 26 5.66 -2.46 -12.45
C LEU A 26 6.42 -3.80 -12.38
N LEU A 27 7.45 -3.87 -11.55
CA LEU A 27 8.24 -5.07 -11.32
C LEU A 27 7.34 -6.22 -10.82
N MET A 28 6.50 -5.97 -9.80
CA MET A 28 5.59 -7.00 -9.28
C MET A 28 4.53 -7.41 -10.29
N LYS A 29 4.10 -6.50 -11.17
CA LYS A 29 3.08 -6.80 -12.17
C LYS A 29 3.64 -7.61 -13.32
N PHE A 30 4.81 -7.26 -13.86
CA PHE A 30 5.34 -7.81 -15.10
C PHE A 30 6.43 -8.85 -14.90
N THR A 31 7.26 -8.72 -13.85
CA THR A 31 8.39 -9.63 -13.61
C THR A 31 8.06 -10.73 -12.62
N LEU A 32 7.29 -10.41 -11.58
CA LEU A 32 6.86 -11.34 -10.53
C LEU A 32 5.32 -11.35 -10.39
N PRO A 33 4.58 -11.78 -11.42
CA PRO A 33 3.11 -11.81 -11.35
C PRO A 33 2.61 -12.79 -10.27
N PRO A 34 1.32 -12.71 -9.87
CA PRO A 34 0.71 -13.70 -8.99
C PRO A 34 0.91 -15.11 -9.54
N GLY A 35 1.32 -16.05 -8.68
CA GLY A 35 1.62 -17.41 -9.11
C GLY A 35 3.02 -17.63 -9.67
N SER A 36 3.94 -16.65 -9.60
CA SER A 36 5.34 -16.80 -10.04
C SER A 36 6.13 -17.84 -9.22
N GLY A 37 5.53 -18.45 -8.20
CA GLY A 37 6.13 -19.51 -7.40
C GLY A 37 7.36 -19.03 -6.63
N GLY A 38 8.40 -19.84 -6.58
CA GLY A 38 9.67 -19.53 -5.90
C GLY A 38 10.62 -18.62 -6.67
N LYS A 39 10.16 -17.92 -7.74
CA LYS A 39 11.02 -17.00 -8.50
C LYS A 39 11.44 -15.82 -7.62
N THR A 40 12.72 -15.52 -7.62
CA THR A 40 13.31 -14.40 -6.90
C THR A 40 14.02 -13.47 -7.87
N LEU A 41 13.98 -12.19 -7.59
CA LEU A 41 14.75 -11.15 -8.28
C LEU A 41 15.61 -10.42 -7.24
N TRP A 42 16.92 -10.44 -7.45
CA TRP A 42 17.91 -9.94 -6.49
C TRP A 42 17.77 -10.53 -5.08
N GLY A 43 17.42 -11.82 -5.00
CA GLY A 43 17.24 -12.52 -3.72
C GLY A 43 15.89 -12.27 -3.01
N LEU A 44 15.05 -11.38 -3.54
CA LEU A 44 13.72 -11.10 -3.01
C LEU A 44 12.64 -11.78 -3.87
N GLY A 45 11.78 -12.55 -3.22
CA GLY A 45 10.56 -13.07 -3.83
C GLY A 45 9.46 -12.00 -3.93
N ARG A 46 8.33 -12.36 -4.51
CA ARG A 46 7.18 -11.47 -4.66
C ARG A 46 6.71 -10.83 -3.33
N HIS A 47 6.70 -11.59 -2.23
CA HIS A 47 6.31 -11.07 -0.92
C HIS A 47 7.28 -10.00 -0.42
N GLY A 48 8.60 -10.23 -0.53
CA GLY A 48 9.60 -9.25 -0.12
C GLY A 48 9.52 -7.95 -0.94
N TRP A 49 9.26 -8.04 -2.24
CA TRP A 49 9.00 -6.86 -3.08
C TRP A 49 7.69 -6.16 -2.71
N GLY A 50 6.65 -6.94 -2.32
CA GLY A 50 5.39 -6.40 -1.82
C GLY A 50 5.56 -5.61 -0.52
N ASP A 51 6.33 -6.13 0.42
CA ASP A 51 6.65 -5.44 1.68
C ASP A 51 7.44 -4.16 1.44
N LEU A 52 8.44 -4.20 0.56
CA LEU A 52 9.19 -3.00 0.17
C LEU A 52 8.29 -1.95 -0.46
N HIS A 53 7.43 -2.33 -1.41
CA HIS A 53 6.45 -1.45 -2.05
C HIS A 53 5.51 -0.82 -1.02
N PHE A 54 5.00 -1.60 -0.08
CA PHE A 54 4.13 -1.13 1.00
C PHE A 54 4.83 -0.07 1.86
N TRP A 55 6.06 -0.31 2.31
CA TRP A 55 6.79 0.66 3.14
C TRP A 55 7.12 1.95 2.39
N ILE A 56 7.45 1.86 1.10
CA ILE A 56 7.64 3.05 0.25
C ILE A 56 6.32 3.83 0.14
N ALA A 57 5.17 3.13 -0.04
CA ALA A 57 3.86 3.77 -0.12
C ALA A 57 3.50 4.52 1.17
N ILE A 58 3.72 3.93 2.34
CA ILE A 58 3.49 4.57 3.63
C ILE A 58 4.39 5.80 3.80
N THR A 59 5.68 5.67 3.45
CA THR A 59 6.62 6.79 3.51
C THR A 59 6.19 7.93 2.61
N LEU A 60 5.80 7.64 1.37
CA LEU A 60 5.31 8.65 0.42
C LEU A 60 4.04 9.33 0.94
N ALA A 61 3.09 8.57 1.47
CA ALA A 61 1.87 9.12 2.04
C ALA A 61 2.16 10.08 3.22
N ALA A 62 3.10 9.71 4.09
CA ALA A 62 3.55 10.57 5.19
C ALA A 62 4.21 11.86 4.68
N LEU A 63 5.09 11.77 3.67
CA LEU A 63 5.75 12.93 3.06
C LEU A 63 4.75 13.89 2.41
N ILE A 64 3.79 13.37 1.64
CA ILE A 64 2.75 14.18 0.99
C ILE A 64 1.87 14.85 2.07
N THR A 65 1.47 14.12 3.09
CA THR A 65 0.64 14.69 4.17
C THR A 65 1.38 15.78 4.92
N LEU A 66 2.66 15.57 5.21
CA LEU A 66 3.52 16.60 5.83
C LEU A 66 3.68 17.80 4.92
N HIS A 67 3.92 17.60 3.62
CA HIS A 67 4.04 18.68 2.63
C HIS A 67 2.76 19.53 2.60
N VAL A 68 1.59 18.90 2.49
CA VAL A 68 0.29 19.58 2.51
C VAL A 68 0.07 20.32 3.82
N ALA A 69 0.43 19.73 4.97
CA ALA A 69 0.28 20.36 6.28
C ALA A 69 1.16 21.62 6.40
N LEU A 70 2.39 21.59 5.89
CA LEU A 70 3.30 22.73 5.89
C LEU A 70 2.83 23.86 4.96
N HIS A 71 2.19 23.50 3.84
CA HIS A 71 1.68 24.43 2.83
C HIS A 71 0.18 24.72 2.95
N TRP A 72 -0.45 24.36 4.09
CA TRP A 72 -1.90 24.48 4.29
C TRP A 72 -2.46 25.87 3.99
N ALA A 73 -1.75 26.93 4.37
CA ALA A 73 -2.15 28.30 4.09
C ALA A 73 -2.32 28.58 2.60
N TRP A 74 -1.39 28.06 1.79
CA TRP A 74 -1.44 28.19 0.34
C TRP A 74 -2.59 27.36 -0.27
N VAL A 75 -2.74 26.12 0.17
CA VAL A 75 -3.83 25.22 -0.26
C VAL A 75 -5.19 25.87 0.01
N TYR A 76 -5.39 26.39 1.22
CA TYR A 76 -6.63 27.06 1.61
C TYR A 76 -6.90 28.35 0.79
N ALA A 77 -5.87 29.16 0.55
CA ALA A 77 -6.01 30.37 -0.25
C ALA A 77 -6.35 30.06 -1.71
N SER A 78 -5.72 29.02 -2.27
CA SER A 78 -5.95 28.58 -3.64
C SER A 78 -7.35 27.98 -3.84
N SER A 79 -7.79 27.10 -2.93
CA SER A 79 -9.12 26.51 -3.00
C SER A 79 -10.24 27.55 -2.88
N ARG A 80 -10.07 28.58 -2.02
CA ARG A 80 -11.04 29.68 -1.94
C ARG A 80 -11.09 30.52 -3.20
N ARG A 81 -9.97 30.78 -3.86
CA ARG A 81 -9.95 31.49 -5.14
C ARG A 81 -10.68 30.72 -6.22
N LEU A 82 -10.46 29.41 -6.31
CA LEU A 82 -11.15 28.53 -7.26
C LEU A 82 -12.67 28.49 -7.01
N ALA A 83 -13.11 28.58 -5.74
CA ALA A 83 -14.51 28.64 -5.35
C ALA A 83 -15.16 30.05 -5.49
N GLY A 84 -14.48 31.02 -6.13
CA GLY A 84 -15.01 32.37 -6.32
C GLY A 84 -15.08 33.24 -5.05
N GLY A 85 -14.43 32.81 -3.96
CA GLY A 85 -14.40 33.52 -2.70
C GLY A 85 -13.37 34.65 -2.64
N ALA A 86 -13.66 35.74 -1.90
CA ALA A 86 -12.71 36.80 -1.64
C ALA A 86 -11.43 36.28 -0.96
N PRO A 87 -10.26 36.91 -1.24
CA PRO A 87 -9.01 36.50 -0.60
C PRO A 87 -9.14 36.55 0.92
N PRO A 88 -8.61 35.56 1.65
CA PRO A 88 -8.72 35.51 3.10
C PRO A 88 -8.03 36.73 3.71
N ARG A 89 -8.77 37.48 4.53
CA ARG A 89 -8.17 38.53 5.38
C ARG A 89 -7.09 37.88 6.24
N MET A 90 -5.95 38.58 6.43
CA MET A 90 -4.81 38.13 7.23
C MET A 90 -5.23 37.33 8.46
N ARG A 91 -5.01 36.04 8.44
CA ARG A 91 -5.27 35.14 9.57
C ARG A 91 -4.04 35.08 10.47
N ARG A 92 -4.26 34.93 11.77
CA ARG A 92 -3.18 34.76 12.77
C ARG A 92 -2.36 33.49 12.39
N PRO A 93 -1.02 33.57 12.26
CA PRO A 93 -0.17 32.49 11.74
C PRO A 93 -0.21 31.17 12.54
N GLY A 94 -0.65 31.20 13.81
CA GLY A 94 -0.82 30.00 14.63
C GLY A 94 -2.01 29.13 14.23
N ARG A 95 -3.08 29.71 13.72
CA ARG A 95 -4.32 29.00 13.37
C ARG A 95 -4.15 28.16 12.10
N GLU A 96 -3.33 28.60 11.16
CA GLU A 96 -3.05 27.87 9.92
C GLU A 96 -2.26 26.59 10.18
N ARG A 97 -1.29 26.64 11.11
CA ARG A 97 -0.53 25.45 11.52
C ARG A 97 -1.41 24.45 12.26
N ALA A 98 -2.32 24.94 13.14
CA ALA A 98 -3.25 24.08 13.84
C ALA A 98 -4.17 23.30 12.87
N PHE A 99 -4.65 23.94 11.79
CA PHE A 99 -5.42 23.25 10.75
C PHE A 99 -4.60 22.21 9.96
N GLY A 100 -3.32 22.49 9.66
CA GLY A 100 -2.42 21.52 9.03
C GLY A 100 -2.23 20.27 9.90
N TYR A 101 -2.00 20.45 11.21
CA TYR A 101 -1.89 19.33 12.15
C TYR A 101 -3.21 18.59 12.36
N ALA A 102 -4.34 19.30 12.37
CA ALA A 102 -5.66 18.68 12.44
C ALA A 102 -5.94 17.81 11.21
N LEU A 103 -5.56 18.27 10.01
CA LEU A 103 -5.66 17.47 8.78
C LEU A 103 -4.79 16.22 8.86
N LEU A 104 -3.54 16.37 9.29
CA LEU A 104 -2.63 15.24 9.50
C LEU A 104 -3.25 14.20 10.44
N GLY A 105 -3.77 14.66 11.60
CA GLY A 105 -4.45 13.79 12.56
C GLY A 105 -5.68 13.10 11.96
N ALA A 106 -6.49 13.83 11.20
CA ALA A 106 -7.67 13.28 10.53
C ALA A 106 -7.31 12.19 9.49
N VAL A 107 -6.25 12.40 8.70
CA VAL A 107 -5.77 11.39 7.73
C VAL A 107 -5.27 10.14 8.45
N VAL A 108 -4.47 10.29 9.52
CA VAL A 108 -3.99 9.16 10.33
C VAL A 108 -5.16 8.39 10.92
N LEU A 109 -6.14 9.07 11.52
CA LEU A 109 -7.33 8.44 12.09
C LEU A 109 -8.17 7.73 11.02
N ALA A 110 -8.32 8.31 9.84
CA ALA A 110 -9.03 7.69 8.72
C ALA A 110 -8.34 6.41 8.25
N VAL A 111 -7.02 6.41 8.12
CA VAL A 111 -6.24 5.22 7.73
C VAL A 111 -6.33 4.14 8.80
N VAL A 112 -6.13 4.48 10.07
CA VAL A 112 -6.23 3.52 11.19
C VAL A 112 -7.65 2.96 11.29
N GLY A 113 -8.68 3.80 11.18
CA GLY A 113 -10.07 3.39 11.20
C GLY A 113 -10.42 2.47 10.04
N PHE A 114 -9.96 2.78 8.83
CA PHE A 114 -10.12 1.92 7.66
C PHE A 114 -9.46 0.55 7.85
N LEU A 115 -8.22 0.51 8.35
CA LEU A 115 -7.50 -0.74 8.62
C LEU A 115 -8.18 -1.58 9.71
N ALA A 116 -8.69 -0.94 10.76
CA ALA A 116 -9.43 -1.62 11.83
C ALA A 116 -10.75 -2.22 11.28
N ALA A 117 -11.50 -1.45 10.49
CA ALA A 117 -12.72 -1.92 9.84
C ALA A 117 -12.44 -3.07 8.86
N ALA A 118 -11.40 -2.95 8.04
CA ALA A 118 -10.99 -3.99 7.10
C ALA A 118 -10.62 -5.31 7.81
N ARG A 119 -9.88 -5.23 8.93
CA ARG A 119 -9.57 -6.43 9.75
C ARG A 119 -10.81 -7.11 10.30
N GLY A 120 -11.82 -6.34 10.74
CA GLY A 120 -13.09 -6.88 11.23
C GLY A 120 -13.96 -7.51 10.13
N SER A 121 -13.68 -7.20 8.87
CA SER A 121 -14.42 -7.71 7.71
C SER A 121 -13.78 -8.95 7.07
N VAL A 122 -12.61 -9.40 7.56
CA VAL A 122 -11.97 -10.63 7.07
C VAL A 122 -12.76 -11.83 7.57
N VAL A 123 -13.56 -12.42 6.68
CA VAL A 123 -14.20 -13.72 6.91
C VAL A 123 -13.16 -14.80 6.61
N GLY A 124 -12.84 -15.65 7.61
CA GLY A 124 -11.95 -16.79 7.41
C GLY A 124 -12.51 -17.69 6.31
N GLY A 125 -11.77 -17.84 5.21
CA GLY A 125 -12.04 -18.89 4.22
C GLY A 125 -11.95 -20.24 4.96
N GLY A 126 -13.08 -20.99 4.95
CA GLY A 126 -13.14 -22.29 5.62
C GLY A 126 -12.03 -23.20 5.10
N ALA A 127 -11.41 -23.90 6.04
CA ALA A 127 -10.35 -24.89 5.83
C ALA A 127 -10.86 -26.20 5.16
N ASP A 128 -11.87 -26.11 4.29
CA ASP A 128 -12.60 -27.28 3.78
C ASP A 128 -12.13 -27.77 2.40
N ASP A 129 -11.08 -27.18 1.81
CA ASP A 129 -10.60 -27.61 0.48
C ASP A 129 -9.44 -28.65 0.51
N HIS A 130 -9.13 -29.21 1.67
CA HIS A 130 -8.23 -30.36 1.80
C HIS A 130 -8.97 -31.59 2.34
N ALA A 131 -10.12 -31.95 1.73
CA ALA A 131 -10.57 -33.30 1.84
C ALA A 131 -9.50 -34.19 1.13
N PRO A 132 -8.84 -35.12 1.82
CA PRO A 132 -7.94 -36.06 1.15
C PRO A 132 -8.77 -36.80 0.13
N ALA A 133 -8.28 -36.85 -1.13
CA ALA A 133 -8.92 -37.63 -2.18
C ALA A 133 -9.22 -39.04 -1.62
N PRO A 134 -10.41 -39.60 -1.81
CA PRO A 134 -10.72 -40.92 -1.32
C PRO A 134 -9.67 -41.86 -1.89
N ALA A 135 -8.98 -42.57 -0.99
CA ALA A 135 -7.99 -43.56 -1.36
C ALA A 135 -8.62 -44.48 -2.39
N ALA A 136 -8.11 -44.44 -3.61
CA ALA A 136 -8.54 -45.34 -4.68
C ALA A 136 -8.47 -46.75 -4.12
N ALA A 137 -9.64 -47.38 -3.97
CA ALA A 137 -9.73 -48.76 -3.51
C ALA A 137 -8.82 -49.61 -4.42
N ILE A 138 -7.74 -50.12 -3.83
CA ILE A 138 -6.87 -51.07 -4.48
C ILE A 138 -7.77 -52.29 -4.76
N ALA A 139 -8.22 -52.43 -6.02
CA ALA A 139 -8.92 -53.60 -6.45
C ALA A 139 -8.03 -54.82 -6.22
N PRO A 140 -8.50 -55.90 -5.58
CA PRO A 140 -7.69 -57.08 -5.37
C PRO A 140 -7.31 -57.69 -6.74
N ARG A 141 -6.03 -57.83 -6.95
CA ARG A 141 -5.44 -58.46 -8.15
C ARG A 141 -5.91 -59.90 -8.19
N ALA A 142 -6.65 -60.26 -9.23
CA ALA A 142 -7.07 -61.63 -9.47
C ALA A 142 -5.82 -62.56 -9.55
N PRO A 143 -5.87 -63.77 -8.99
CA PRO A 143 -4.79 -64.71 -9.08
C PRO A 143 -4.60 -65.14 -10.52
N GLU A 144 -3.40 -64.99 -11.06
CA GLU A 144 -3.01 -65.55 -12.37
C GLU A 144 -3.13 -67.08 -12.31
N ALA A 145 -4.05 -67.60 -13.14
CA ALA A 145 -4.19 -69.03 -13.35
C ALA A 145 -2.91 -69.53 -14.05
N GLY A 146 -2.16 -70.34 -13.35
CA GLY A 146 -1.02 -71.05 -13.91
C GLY A 146 -1.47 -71.95 -15.06
N SER A 147 -0.93 -71.72 -16.26
CA SER A 147 -0.97 -72.70 -17.33
C SER A 147 0.31 -73.49 -17.27
N GLY A 148 0.21 -74.72 -16.70
CA GLY A 148 1.17 -75.78 -16.94
C GLY A 148 1.00 -76.31 -18.38
N HIS A 149 2.09 -76.40 -19.08
CA HIS A 149 2.54 -77.49 -19.91
C HIS A 149 3.91 -77.14 -20.51
#